data_f5f6ecf8c41510088997472ece849440
#
_entry.id   f5f6ecf8c41510088997472ece849440
#
_cell.length_a   1.000
_cell.length_b   1.000
_cell.length_c   1.000
_cell.angle_alpha   90.00
_cell.angle_beta   90.00
_cell.angle_gamma   90.00
#
_symmetry.space_group_name_H-M   'P 1'
#
loop_
_entity.id
_entity.type
_entity.pdbx_description
1 polymer ?
#
loop_
_entity_poly.entity_id
_entity_poly.type
_entity_poly.pdbx_seq_one_letter_code
_entity_poly.pdbx_strand_id
1 'polypeptide(L)'
;NSIWYSATKFGKKIASQEGYIKPEDYNQEFKFKPTDYSDVGQAIVLSREFQDRIKYSPATDYLVYNGSYWEESVPKAQAVAHELTELQLKEAHDEINLCLKQLTDAGVMPMITSLGMKKVKENLDDNQRRIVEKYEQALSYEKYAIKRRDSKNIWSTLKEVRPLIQIEPTSLDMDEFLLNTPSKTYNLKTGFSKEHDYNDFISKQTSIDPSNKGEKLWGDALRTFFLGDEELIKYVQKIVGLAVVGKVYVEALIIAYGEGSNGKSTFWNVVARVLGSYSGNISADMLTVGCRRNVKPELAEAKGKRLLIAAELEEGMRMNTSNVKQLCSTDEIFAEKKFKSPFSYVPSHTLVLYTNHLPKVGAIDNGTWRRLIVIPFNAQIKGKGDIKNYADYLYENAGGAILEWILTGSKEVIEANFKLEKPKVVKDAIKKYKEDNNWLGEFLEECCEIDISYTEKSGLLYSEYRAFCMRTGAFTRSTTDFYNALL
;
A
#
# COMPACT_ATOMS: atom_id res chain seq x y z
N ASN A 1 46.20 -31.63 -25.15
CA ASN A 1 47.01 -30.51 -24.57
C ASN A 1 47.81 -29.74 -25.63
N SER A 2 48.32 -30.37 -26.70
CA SER A 2 49.09 -29.72 -27.77
C SER A 2 48.19 -28.85 -28.70
N ILE A 3 47.00 -29.32 -28.99
CA ILE A 3 46.04 -28.59 -29.85
C ILE A 3 45.57 -27.30 -29.14
N TRP A 4 45.33 -27.36 -27.85
CA TRP A 4 44.95 -26.17 -27.03
C TRP A 4 46.06 -25.12 -26.95
N TYR A 5 47.28 -25.57 -26.80
CA TYR A 5 48.45 -24.67 -26.74
C TYR A 5 48.75 -24.01 -28.10
N SER A 6 48.51 -24.74 -29.20
CA SER A 6 48.64 -24.23 -30.56
C SER A 6 47.57 -23.20 -30.91
N ALA A 7 46.33 -23.48 -30.52
CA ALA A 7 45.17 -22.56 -30.69
C ALA A 7 45.35 -21.28 -29.90
N THR A 8 45.84 -21.36 -28.65
CA THR A 8 46.08 -20.16 -27.79
C THR A 8 47.22 -19.30 -28.30
N LYS A 9 48.29 -19.92 -28.84
CA LYS A 9 49.43 -19.21 -29.42
C LYS A 9 49.08 -18.53 -30.74
N PHE A 10 48.27 -19.19 -31.57
CA PHE A 10 47.76 -18.63 -32.80
C PHE A 10 46.75 -17.50 -32.54
N GLY A 11 45.86 -17.67 -31.58
CA GLY A 11 44.92 -16.64 -31.16
C GLY A 11 45.62 -15.38 -30.59
N LYS A 12 46.70 -15.53 -29.81
CA LYS A 12 47.50 -14.38 -29.33
C LYS A 12 48.22 -13.65 -30.46
N LYS A 13 48.65 -14.39 -31.53
CA LYS A 13 49.32 -13.79 -32.69
C LYS A 13 48.34 -12.99 -33.55
N ILE A 14 47.08 -13.44 -33.66
CA ILE A 14 46.04 -12.75 -34.40
C ILE A 14 45.57 -11.52 -33.60
N ALA A 15 45.42 -11.64 -32.26
CA ALA A 15 45.03 -10.54 -31.38
C ALA A 15 45.99 -9.37 -31.32
N SER A 16 47.25 -9.56 -31.79
CA SER A 16 48.26 -8.49 -31.88
C SER A 16 48.34 -7.81 -33.24
N GLN A 17 47.49 -8.19 -34.21
CA GLN A 17 47.38 -7.50 -35.51
C GLN A 17 46.45 -6.29 -35.42
N GLU A 18 46.89 -5.18 -36.01
CA GLU A 18 46.03 -3.99 -36.17
C GLU A 18 44.74 -4.39 -36.90
N GLY A 19 43.60 -4.05 -36.31
CA GLY A 19 42.27 -4.41 -36.82
C GLY A 19 41.70 -5.73 -36.33
N TYR A 20 42.40 -6.48 -35.41
CA TYR A 20 41.79 -7.66 -34.77
C TYR A 20 40.70 -7.25 -33.79
N ILE A 21 39.46 -7.66 -34.08
CA ILE A 21 38.33 -7.57 -33.16
C ILE A 21 38.27 -8.89 -32.39
N LYS A 22 38.27 -8.87 -31.06
CA LYS A 22 38.16 -10.09 -30.25
C LYS A 22 36.82 -10.77 -30.54
N PRO A 23 36.73 -12.13 -30.47
CA PRO A 23 35.47 -12.85 -30.63
C PRO A 23 34.37 -12.37 -29.66
N GLU A 24 34.75 -11.86 -28.50
CA GLU A 24 33.87 -11.25 -27.50
C GLU A 24 33.26 -9.94 -28.01
N ASP A 25 34.00 -9.16 -28.78
CA ASP A 25 33.55 -7.92 -29.39
C ASP A 25 32.74 -8.17 -30.69
N TYR A 26 32.92 -9.36 -31.29
CA TYR A 26 32.17 -9.83 -32.47
C TYR A 26 30.80 -10.42 -32.10
N ASN A 27 30.69 -10.98 -30.90
CA ASN A 27 29.48 -11.58 -30.37
C ASN A 27 28.83 -10.67 -29.32
N GLN A 28 28.80 -9.35 -29.54
CA GLN A 28 27.83 -8.54 -28.79
C GLN A 28 26.44 -9.04 -29.18
N GLU A 29 25.94 -9.96 -28.37
CA GLU A 29 24.53 -10.33 -28.44
C GLU A 29 23.72 -9.08 -28.16
N PHE A 30 22.83 -8.75 -29.06
CA PHE A 30 21.86 -7.66 -28.86
C PHE A 30 21.06 -7.94 -27.61
N LYS A 31 21.22 -7.12 -26.60
CA LYS A 31 20.57 -7.30 -25.31
C LYS A 31 19.06 -7.15 -25.43
N PHE A 32 18.62 -6.17 -26.22
CA PHE A 32 17.21 -5.80 -26.35
C PHE A 32 16.53 -6.35 -27.61
N LYS A 33 17.25 -6.95 -28.52
CA LYS A 33 16.70 -7.53 -29.73
C LYS A 33 15.91 -8.80 -29.40
N PRO A 34 14.62 -8.90 -29.80
CA PRO A 34 13.86 -10.14 -29.64
C PRO A 34 14.35 -11.24 -30.59
N THR A 35 14.15 -12.48 -30.20
CA THR A 35 14.46 -13.65 -31.03
C THR A 35 13.60 -13.72 -32.27
N ASP A 36 12.36 -13.24 -32.19
CA ASP A 36 11.46 -13.05 -33.31
C ASP A 36 10.78 -11.67 -33.24
N TYR A 37 10.35 -11.14 -34.36
CA TYR A 37 9.75 -9.81 -34.48
C TYR A 37 8.23 -9.80 -34.22
N SER A 38 7.74 -10.68 -33.35
CA SER A 38 6.35 -10.77 -32.92
C SER A 38 6.05 -9.90 -31.70
N ASP A 39 4.76 -9.76 -31.37
CA ASP A 39 4.33 -9.11 -30.11
C ASP A 39 4.79 -9.93 -28.88
N VAL A 40 4.80 -11.26 -29.01
CA VAL A 40 5.27 -12.18 -27.97
C VAL A 40 6.78 -12.04 -27.76
N GLY A 41 7.57 -12.03 -28.86
CA GLY A 41 9.02 -11.80 -28.77
C GLY A 41 9.36 -10.48 -28.07
N GLN A 42 8.64 -9.42 -28.38
CA GLN A 42 8.79 -8.12 -27.72
C GLN A 42 8.43 -8.19 -26.23
N ALA A 43 7.34 -8.87 -25.87
CA ALA A 43 6.92 -9.06 -24.48
C ALA A 43 7.94 -9.86 -23.66
N ILE A 44 8.56 -10.88 -24.26
CA ILE A 44 9.64 -11.66 -23.62
C ILE A 44 10.82 -10.76 -23.27
N VAL A 45 11.25 -9.88 -24.18
CA VAL A 45 12.35 -8.94 -23.92
C VAL A 45 11.94 -7.97 -22.81
N LEU A 46 10.72 -7.40 -22.85
CA LEU A 46 10.23 -6.50 -21.81
C LEU A 46 10.23 -7.19 -20.45
N SER A 47 9.72 -8.41 -20.35
CA SER A 47 9.67 -9.17 -19.09
C SER A 47 11.05 -9.50 -18.53
N ARG A 48 12.01 -9.82 -19.41
CA ARG A 48 13.37 -10.20 -19.02
C ARG A 48 14.19 -8.99 -18.54
N GLU A 49 14.16 -7.89 -19.29
CA GLU A 49 15.03 -6.74 -19.05
C GLU A 49 14.46 -5.75 -18.02
N PHE A 50 13.16 -5.81 -17.75
CA PHE A 50 12.48 -4.90 -16.82
C PHE A 50 11.70 -5.64 -15.72
N GLN A 51 12.11 -6.87 -15.38
CA GLN A 51 11.47 -7.68 -14.34
C GLN A 51 11.48 -7.03 -12.95
N ASP A 52 12.45 -6.18 -12.68
CA ASP A 52 12.63 -5.37 -11.47
C ASP A 52 11.82 -4.08 -11.48
N ARG A 53 11.19 -3.73 -12.59
CA ARG A 53 10.53 -2.44 -12.80
C ARG A 53 9.05 -2.53 -13.17
N ILE A 54 8.57 -3.66 -13.66
CA ILE A 54 7.16 -3.81 -14.06
C ILE A 54 6.60 -5.16 -13.62
N LYS A 55 5.41 -5.12 -13.01
CA LYS A 55 4.58 -6.28 -12.66
C LYS A 55 3.14 -6.03 -13.11
N TYR A 56 2.34 -7.07 -13.09
CA TYR A 56 0.91 -7.00 -13.40
C TYR A 56 0.11 -7.82 -12.41
N SER A 57 -1.05 -7.30 -11.99
CA SER A 57 -2.04 -8.07 -11.24
C SER A 57 -3.44 -7.81 -11.77
N PRO A 58 -4.27 -8.85 -11.97
CA PRO A 58 -5.65 -8.68 -12.45
C PRO A 58 -6.52 -7.83 -11.52
N ALA A 59 -6.17 -7.74 -10.23
CA ALA A 59 -6.89 -6.97 -9.23
C ALA A 59 -6.55 -5.47 -9.22
N THR A 60 -5.31 -5.12 -9.63
CA THR A 60 -4.83 -3.73 -9.58
C THR A 60 -4.53 -3.16 -10.97
N ASP A 61 -4.02 -3.94 -11.90
CA ASP A 61 -3.44 -3.61 -13.21
C ASP A 61 -1.90 -3.60 -13.14
N TYR A 62 -1.23 -2.74 -13.93
CA TYR A 62 0.22 -2.65 -13.92
C TYR A 62 0.74 -1.98 -12.66
N LEU A 63 1.79 -2.58 -12.13
CA LEU A 63 2.59 -2.07 -11.03
C LEU A 63 3.97 -1.70 -11.56
N VAL A 64 4.44 -0.52 -11.23
CA VAL A 64 5.76 -0.03 -11.66
C VAL A 64 6.56 0.38 -10.44
N TYR A 65 7.77 -0.16 -10.32
CA TYR A 65 8.71 0.24 -9.29
C TYR A 65 9.30 1.61 -9.63
N ASN A 66 9.12 2.58 -8.74
CA ASN A 66 9.54 3.96 -8.96
C ASN A 66 10.92 4.29 -8.37
N GLY A 67 11.66 3.28 -7.92
CA GLY A 67 12.93 3.42 -7.21
C GLY A 67 12.80 3.33 -5.70
N SER A 68 11.57 3.36 -5.16
CA SER A 68 11.30 3.37 -3.72
C SER A 68 10.20 2.38 -3.33
N TYR A 69 9.15 2.25 -4.15
CA TYR A 69 8.05 1.32 -3.93
C TYR A 69 7.32 0.98 -5.24
N TRP A 70 6.46 -0.03 -5.22
CA TRP A 70 5.61 -0.42 -6.33
C TRP A 70 4.34 0.41 -6.35
N GLU A 71 4.13 1.17 -7.41
CA GLU A 71 2.91 1.95 -7.58
C GLU A 71 2.05 1.42 -8.72
N GLU A 72 0.74 1.46 -8.55
CA GLU A 72 -0.23 1.12 -9.58
C GLU A 72 -0.32 2.26 -10.60
N SER A 73 0.19 2.04 -11.82
CA SER A 73 0.20 3.07 -12.86
C SER A 73 0.30 2.50 -14.27
N VAL A 74 -0.80 2.54 -15.01
CA VAL A 74 -0.83 2.20 -16.43
C VAL A 74 0.04 3.16 -17.27
N PRO A 75 0.00 4.49 -17.06
CA PRO A 75 0.87 5.42 -17.81
C PRO A 75 2.37 5.16 -17.58
N LYS A 76 2.79 4.81 -16.35
CA LYS A 76 4.20 4.48 -16.09
C LYS A 76 4.60 3.13 -16.72
N ALA A 77 3.72 2.14 -16.75
CA ALA A 77 3.97 0.91 -17.48
C ALA A 77 4.15 1.16 -18.98
N GLN A 78 3.36 2.06 -19.55
CA GLN A 78 3.52 2.50 -20.93
C GLN A 78 4.88 3.19 -21.14
N ALA A 79 5.33 4.01 -20.20
CA ALA A 79 6.66 4.64 -20.26
C ALA A 79 7.80 3.61 -20.24
N VAL A 80 7.69 2.53 -19.46
CA VAL A 80 8.67 1.43 -19.47
C VAL A 80 8.70 0.74 -20.85
N ALA A 81 7.55 0.52 -21.50
CA ALA A 81 7.50 -0.03 -22.85
C ALA A 81 8.10 0.93 -23.89
N HIS A 82 7.93 2.26 -23.74
CA HIS A 82 8.61 3.26 -24.56
C HIS A 82 10.12 3.18 -24.40
N GLU A 83 10.60 3.12 -23.16
CA GLU A 83 12.04 3.02 -22.86
C GLU A 83 12.68 1.80 -23.53
N LEU A 84 12.02 0.63 -23.51
CA LEU A 84 12.50 -0.53 -24.24
C LEU A 84 12.70 -0.20 -25.73
N THR A 85 11.75 0.48 -26.37
CA THR A 85 11.86 0.81 -27.81
C THR A 85 12.99 1.82 -28.07
N GLU A 86 13.28 2.75 -27.17
CA GLU A 86 14.41 3.66 -27.25
C GLU A 86 15.75 2.89 -27.18
N LEU A 87 15.86 1.97 -26.21
CA LEU A 87 17.06 1.15 -26.07
C LEU A 87 17.28 0.25 -27.29
N GLN A 88 16.21 -0.34 -27.84
CA GLN A 88 16.27 -1.12 -29.07
C GLN A 88 16.72 -0.28 -30.26
N LEU A 89 16.21 0.93 -30.39
CA LEU A 89 16.59 1.83 -31.48
C LEU A 89 18.04 2.27 -31.37
N LYS A 90 18.49 2.58 -30.15
CA LYS A 90 19.89 2.90 -29.88
C LYS A 90 20.81 1.74 -30.23
N GLU A 91 20.49 0.53 -29.77
CA GLU A 91 21.25 -0.69 -30.07
C GLU A 91 21.34 -0.97 -31.57
N ALA A 92 20.23 -0.77 -32.31
CA ALA A 92 20.21 -0.92 -33.77
C ALA A 92 21.09 0.15 -34.45
N HIS A 93 21.05 1.40 -34.04
CA HIS A 93 21.88 2.47 -34.58
C HIS A 93 23.37 2.27 -34.32
N ASP A 94 23.73 1.83 -33.10
CA ASP A 94 25.12 1.53 -32.74
C ASP A 94 25.69 0.42 -33.65
N GLU A 95 24.91 -0.64 -33.90
CA GLU A 95 25.31 -1.74 -34.81
C GLU A 95 25.40 -1.28 -36.27
N ILE A 96 24.44 -0.46 -36.73
CA ILE A 96 24.47 0.13 -38.09
C ILE A 96 25.74 0.92 -38.27
N ASN A 97 26.11 1.78 -37.32
CA ASN A 97 27.32 2.62 -37.39
C ASN A 97 28.58 1.76 -37.38
N LEU A 98 28.62 0.69 -36.58
CA LEU A 98 29.74 -0.26 -36.57
C LEU A 98 29.87 -0.95 -37.92
N CYS A 99 28.79 -1.47 -38.46
CA CYS A 99 28.78 -2.13 -39.78
C CYS A 99 29.18 -1.17 -40.93
N LEU A 100 28.71 0.08 -40.90
CA LEU A 100 29.10 1.12 -41.88
C LEU A 100 30.61 1.37 -41.84
N LYS A 101 31.20 1.47 -40.65
CA LYS A 101 32.66 1.61 -40.52
C LYS A 101 33.38 0.40 -41.09
N GLN A 102 32.98 -0.81 -40.73
CA GLN A 102 33.56 -2.06 -41.25
C GLN A 102 33.43 -2.19 -42.79
N LEU A 103 32.29 -1.81 -43.35
CA LEU A 103 32.06 -1.79 -44.81
C LEU A 103 32.95 -0.78 -45.52
N THR A 104 33.19 0.38 -44.88
CA THR A 104 34.10 1.43 -45.39
C THR A 104 35.54 0.93 -45.35
N ASP A 105 36.00 0.37 -44.22
CA ASP A 105 37.34 -0.16 -44.03
C ASP A 105 37.61 -1.35 -44.99
N ALA A 106 36.62 -2.16 -45.29
CA ALA A 106 36.68 -3.26 -46.26
C ALA A 106 36.55 -2.84 -47.71
N GLY A 107 36.43 -1.52 -48.01
CA GLY A 107 36.28 -1.01 -49.37
C GLY A 107 34.94 -1.33 -50.07
N VAL A 108 33.96 -1.78 -49.33
CA VAL A 108 32.66 -2.24 -49.87
C VAL A 108 31.69 -1.05 -50.08
N MET A 109 31.80 0.01 -49.28
CA MET A 109 30.88 1.16 -49.38
C MET A 109 30.90 1.85 -50.75
N PRO A 110 32.06 2.13 -51.41
CA PRO A 110 32.11 2.66 -52.76
C PRO A 110 31.41 1.75 -53.79
N MET A 111 31.55 0.43 -53.63
CA MET A 111 30.87 -0.58 -54.47
C MET A 111 29.36 -0.56 -54.31
N ILE A 112 28.86 -0.44 -53.06
CA ILE A 112 27.43 -0.33 -52.76
C ILE A 112 26.87 0.95 -53.40
N THR A 113 27.58 2.07 -53.27
CA THR A 113 27.15 3.35 -53.83
C THR A 113 27.06 3.35 -55.36
N SER A 114 27.97 2.63 -56.04
CA SER A 114 28.05 2.63 -57.51
C SER A 114 27.13 1.54 -58.16
N LEU A 115 27.01 0.37 -57.55
CA LEU A 115 26.34 -0.81 -58.13
C LEU A 115 25.02 -1.15 -57.43
N GLY A 116 24.77 -0.61 -56.27
CA GLY A 116 23.63 -1.00 -55.42
C GLY A 116 23.87 -2.31 -54.67
N MET A 117 23.27 -2.42 -53.48
CA MET A 117 23.45 -3.56 -52.55
C MET A 117 23.27 -4.93 -53.16
N LYS A 118 22.26 -5.13 -54.04
CA LYS A 118 21.98 -6.43 -54.65
C LYS A 118 23.11 -6.93 -55.58
N LYS A 119 23.66 -6.06 -56.41
CA LYS A 119 24.73 -6.42 -57.34
C LYS A 119 26.08 -6.61 -56.69
N VAL A 120 26.33 -5.86 -55.61
CA VAL A 120 27.58 -5.98 -54.85
C VAL A 120 27.72 -7.34 -54.19
N LYS A 121 26.64 -7.94 -53.69
CA LYS A 121 26.64 -9.26 -53.04
C LYS A 121 27.24 -10.40 -53.89
N GLU A 122 27.13 -10.30 -55.19
CA GLU A 122 27.64 -11.32 -56.13
C GLU A 122 29.16 -11.34 -56.20
N ASN A 123 29.81 -10.25 -55.82
CA ASN A 123 31.26 -10.02 -55.97
C ASN A 123 32.01 -9.88 -54.63
N LEU A 124 31.35 -10.17 -53.46
CA LEU A 124 31.97 -10.07 -52.13
C LEU A 124 32.71 -11.36 -51.76
N ASP A 125 33.81 -11.19 -51.04
CA ASP A 125 34.41 -12.28 -50.31
C ASP A 125 33.55 -12.68 -49.09
N ASP A 126 33.89 -13.80 -48.43
CA ASP A 126 33.09 -14.34 -47.31
C ASP A 126 33.06 -13.40 -46.10
N ASN A 127 34.13 -12.64 -45.85
CA ASN A 127 34.17 -11.69 -44.74
C ASN A 127 33.28 -10.46 -45.04
N GLN A 128 33.45 -9.90 -46.24
CA GLN A 128 32.63 -8.77 -46.72
C GLN A 128 31.14 -9.14 -46.75
N ARG A 129 30.80 -10.36 -47.18
CA ARG A 129 29.43 -10.87 -47.21
C ARG A 129 28.81 -10.91 -45.81
N ARG A 130 29.56 -11.40 -44.78
CA ARG A 130 29.12 -11.40 -43.39
C ARG A 130 28.84 -10.00 -42.84
N ILE A 131 29.67 -9.04 -43.16
CA ILE A 131 29.46 -7.65 -42.73
C ILE A 131 28.19 -7.06 -43.37
N VAL A 132 27.99 -7.30 -44.67
CA VAL A 132 26.77 -6.88 -45.40
C VAL A 132 25.52 -7.52 -44.80
N GLU A 133 25.55 -8.81 -44.48
CA GLU A 133 24.45 -9.53 -43.85
C GLU A 133 24.13 -8.95 -42.45
N LYS A 134 25.13 -8.66 -41.66
CA LYS A 134 24.97 -7.97 -40.35
C LYS A 134 24.35 -6.59 -40.49
N TYR A 135 24.82 -5.82 -41.47
CA TYR A 135 24.27 -4.49 -41.76
C TYR A 135 22.78 -4.57 -42.14
N GLU A 136 22.38 -5.52 -43.01
CA GLU A 136 20.98 -5.70 -43.37
C GLU A 136 20.12 -6.16 -42.22
N GLN A 137 20.67 -7.01 -41.32
CA GLN A 137 19.99 -7.42 -40.10
C GLN A 137 19.81 -6.21 -39.15
N ALA A 138 20.80 -5.35 -39.01
CA ALA A 138 20.72 -4.15 -38.20
C ALA A 138 19.68 -3.16 -38.76
N LEU A 139 19.63 -2.95 -40.09
CA LEU A 139 18.59 -2.13 -40.74
C LEU A 139 17.18 -2.73 -40.54
N SER A 140 17.06 -4.06 -40.62
CA SER A 140 15.78 -4.75 -40.34
C SER A 140 15.34 -4.57 -38.89
N TYR A 141 16.29 -4.61 -37.95
CA TYR A 141 16.05 -4.39 -36.56
C TYR A 141 15.66 -2.93 -36.25
N GLU A 142 16.32 -1.97 -36.86
CA GLU A 142 15.94 -0.54 -36.77
C GLU A 142 14.50 -0.32 -37.22
N LYS A 143 14.11 -0.84 -38.38
CA LYS A 143 12.73 -0.76 -38.90
C LYS A 143 11.73 -1.37 -37.95
N TYR A 144 12.09 -2.51 -37.33
CA TYR A 144 11.27 -3.15 -36.31
C TYR A 144 11.14 -2.23 -35.09
N ALA A 145 12.24 -1.72 -34.54
CA ALA A 145 12.25 -0.85 -33.36
C ALA A 145 11.41 0.42 -33.60
N ILE A 146 11.54 1.06 -34.77
CA ILE A 146 10.72 2.22 -35.16
C ILE A 146 9.23 1.84 -35.16
N LYS A 147 8.86 0.73 -35.77
CA LYS A 147 7.48 0.27 -35.84
C LYS A 147 6.91 -0.03 -34.44
N ARG A 148 7.74 -0.50 -33.49
CA ARG A 148 7.30 -0.77 -32.11
C ARG A 148 6.91 0.47 -31.33
N ARG A 149 7.28 1.68 -31.80
CA ARG A 149 6.92 2.96 -31.18
C ARG A 149 5.48 3.40 -31.47
N ASP A 150 4.80 2.76 -32.43
CA ASP A 150 3.40 3.02 -32.67
C ASP A 150 2.55 2.62 -31.44
N SER A 151 1.58 3.45 -31.10
CA SER A 151 0.70 3.25 -29.93
C SER A 151 0.06 1.85 -29.90
N LYS A 152 -0.41 1.36 -31.03
CA LYS A 152 -0.98 0.01 -31.17
C LYS A 152 0.02 -1.08 -30.72
N ASN A 153 1.29 -0.95 -31.11
CA ASN A 153 2.32 -1.94 -30.83
C ASN A 153 2.81 -1.85 -29.37
N ILE A 154 2.83 -0.66 -28.78
CA ILE A 154 3.06 -0.48 -27.33
C ILE A 154 1.98 -1.22 -26.52
N TRP A 155 0.71 -1.02 -26.88
CA TRP A 155 -0.40 -1.71 -26.19
C TRP A 155 -0.39 -3.22 -26.43
N SER A 156 -0.04 -3.70 -27.63
CA SER A 156 0.14 -5.13 -27.89
C SER A 156 1.23 -5.71 -26.99
N THR A 157 2.39 -5.05 -26.89
CA THR A 157 3.49 -5.47 -26.00
C THR A 157 3.04 -5.56 -24.55
N LEU A 158 2.36 -4.50 -24.06
CA LEU A 158 1.84 -4.48 -22.69
C LEU A 158 0.81 -5.59 -22.47
N LYS A 159 -0.03 -5.88 -23.43
CA LYS A 159 -1.02 -6.97 -23.33
C LYS A 159 -0.36 -8.34 -23.24
N GLU A 160 0.59 -8.61 -24.13
CA GLU A 160 1.25 -9.92 -24.21
C GLU A 160 2.25 -10.16 -23.06
N VAL A 161 2.75 -9.09 -22.39
CA VAL A 161 3.66 -9.26 -21.25
C VAL A 161 2.95 -9.66 -19.96
N ARG A 162 1.64 -9.40 -19.83
CA ARG A 162 0.86 -9.67 -18.60
C ARG A 162 1.10 -11.06 -18.00
N PRO A 163 0.96 -12.17 -18.75
CA PRO A 163 1.17 -13.50 -18.19
C PRO A 163 2.61 -13.76 -17.75
N LEU A 164 3.59 -13.03 -18.29
CA LEU A 164 5.01 -13.21 -17.98
C LEU A 164 5.44 -12.47 -16.70
N ILE A 165 4.71 -11.41 -16.30
CA ILE A 165 5.03 -10.55 -15.15
C ILE A 165 3.92 -10.55 -14.11
N GLN A 166 2.96 -11.47 -14.21
CA GLN A 166 1.84 -11.55 -13.29
C GLN A 166 2.29 -11.92 -11.88
N ILE A 167 1.74 -11.20 -10.91
CA ILE A 167 1.86 -11.52 -9.48
C ILE A 167 0.46 -11.55 -8.85
N GLU A 168 0.34 -12.30 -7.75
CA GLU A 168 -0.87 -12.28 -6.96
C GLU A 168 -1.00 -10.97 -6.17
N PRO A 169 -2.23 -10.45 -5.98
CA PRO A 169 -2.44 -9.24 -5.18
C PRO A 169 -1.84 -9.34 -3.77
N THR A 170 -1.86 -10.53 -3.20
CA THR A 170 -1.34 -10.82 -1.86
C THR A 170 0.18 -10.82 -1.77
N SER A 171 0.90 -10.79 -2.88
CA SER A 171 2.38 -10.71 -2.89
C SER A 171 2.92 -9.36 -2.46
N LEU A 172 2.07 -8.30 -2.49
CA LEU A 172 2.47 -6.97 -2.07
C LEU A 172 2.27 -6.78 -0.56
N ASP A 173 3.20 -6.05 0.06
CA ASP A 173 3.15 -5.63 1.47
C ASP A 173 3.11 -6.80 2.47
N MET A 174 3.79 -7.93 2.14
CA MET A 174 3.78 -9.16 2.93
C MET A 174 4.56 -9.07 4.24
N ASP A 175 5.66 -8.32 4.27
CA ASP A 175 6.45 -8.16 5.48
C ASP A 175 5.82 -7.07 6.37
N GLU A 176 5.18 -7.52 7.44
CA GLU A 176 4.49 -6.65 8.39
C GLU A 176 5.43 -5.71 9.18
N PHE A 177 6.73 -5.99 9.20
CA PHE A 177 7.70 -5.19 9.95
C PHE A 177 8.55 -4.25 9.09
N LEU A 178 8.41 -4.28 7.78
CA LEU A 178 9.06 -3.29 6.92
C LEU A 178 8.18 -2.03 6.79
N LEU A 179 8.75 -0.87 7.08
CA LEU A 179 8.15 0.44 6.87
C LEU A 179 8.98 1.24 5.88
N ASN A 180 8.39 1.62 4.77
CA ASN A 180 9.05 2.38 3.73
C ASN A 180 8.88 3.89 3.95
N THR A 181 9.98 4.63 3.91
CA THR A 181 10.01 6.10 3.99
C THR A 181 10.59 6.67 2.68
N PRO A 182 10.57 7.98 2.44
CA PRO A 182 11.13 8.55 1.21
C PRO A 182 12.58 8.18 0.93
N SER A 183 13.42 8.06 1.95
CA SER A 183 14.85 7.78 1.76
C SER A 183 15.26 6.33 2.03
N LYS A 184 14.56 5.58 2.89
CA LYS A 184 14.96 4.24 3.33
C LYS A 184 13.79 3.35 3.72
N THR A 185 14.05 2.04 3.76
CA THR A 185 13.14 1.05 4.35
C THR A 185 13.61 0.66 5.74
N TYR A 186 12.75 0.83 6.75
CA TYR A 186 13.02 0.53 8.16
C TYR A 186 12.46 -0.84 8.53
N ASN A 187 13.23 -1.61 9.29
CA ASN A 187 12.74 -2.83 9.93
C ASN A 187 12.35 -2.50 11.38
N LEU A 188 11.05 -2.56 11.69
CA LEU A 188 10.48 -2.18 12.99
C LEU A 188 10.91 -3.08 14.14
N LYS A 189 11.31 -4.35 13.87
CA LYS A 189 11.80 -5.27 14.91
C LYS A 189 13.23 -4.96 15.33
N THR A 190 14.08 -4.66 14.34
CA THR A 190 15.50 -4.47 14.61
C THR A 190 15.87 -3.00 14.82
N GLY A 191 15.04 -2.07 14.36
CA GLY A 191 15.32 -0.65 14.32
C GLY A 191 16.31 -0.22 13.24
N PHE A 192 16.83 -1.15 12.42
CA PHE A 192 17.76 -0.83 11.32
C PHE A 192 17.01 -0.42 10.06
N SER A 193 17.65 0.41 9.26
CA SER A 193 17.17 0.79 7.91
C SER A 193 18.10 0.23 6.83
N LYS A 194 17.53 0.03 5.65
CA LYS A 194 18.24 -0.37 4.43
C LYS A 194 17.81 0.50 3.24
N GLU A 195 18.58 0.45 2.16
CA GLU A 195 18.14 1.03 0.89
C GLU A 195 16.86 0.34 0.37
N HIS A 196 16.13 1.04 -0.50
CA HIS A 196 14.93 0.47 -1.11
C HIS A 196 15.28 -0.71 -2.01
N ASP A 197 14.47 -1.77 -1.95
CA ASP A 197 14.64 -2.97 -2.74
C ASP A 197 13.30 -3.36 -3.38
N TYR A 198 13.28 -3.52 -4.70
CA TYR A 198 12.09 -3.95 -5.43
C TYR A 198 11.60 -5.34 -5.00
N ASN A 199 12.48 -6.19 -4.46
CA ASN A 199 12.14 -7.52 -3.93
C ASN A 199 11.36 -7.48 -2.61
N ASP A 200 11.33 -6.35 -1.92
CA ASP A 200 10.49 -6.19 -0.72
C ASP A 200 9.00 -6.11 -1.06
N PHE A 201 8.65 -5.92 -2.33
CA PHE A 201 7.27 -5.80 -2.83
C PHE A 201 6.40 -4.82 -2.03
N ILE A 202 7.00 -3.74 -1.53
CA ILE A 202 6.29 -2.69 -0.79
C ILE A 202 5.54 -1.78 -1.77
N SER A 203 4.26 -1.52 -1.50
CA SER A 203 3.40 -0.66 -2.32
C SER A 203 3.03 0.66 -1.64
N LYS A 204 3.55 0.93 -0.46
CA LYS A 204 3.22 2.09 0.38
C LYS A 204 4.48 2.81 0.83
N GLN A 205 4.31 4.09 1.20
CA GLN A 205 5.42 4.91 1.71
C GLN A 205 4.87 5.97 2.65
N THR A 206 5.62 6.31 3.70
CA THR A 206 5.35 7.49 4.51
C THR A 206 5.60 8.75 3.68
N SER A 207 5.04 9.88 4.09
CA SER A 207 5.23 11.13 3.36
C SER A 207 6.52 11.86 3.72
N ILE A 208 7.20 11.44 4.79
CA ILE A 208 8.38 12.09 5.36
C ILE A 208 9.29 11.04 6.01
N ASP A 209 10.57 11.37 6.14
CA ASP A 209 11.54 10.58 6.89
C ASP A 209 11.50 10.92 8.39
N PRO A 210 11.87 9.96 9.28
CA PRO A 210 11.97 10.24 10.72
C PRO A 210 13.13 11.21 11.01
N SER A 211 12.92 12.10 11.97
CA SER A 211 13.95 13.04 12.44
C SER A 211 13.57 13.62 13.80
N ASN A 212 14.52 14.25 14.49
CA ASN A 212 14.27 14.92 15.78
C ASN A 212 13.79 16.38 15.62
N LYS A 213 13.71 16.87 14.37
CA LYS A 213 13.28 18.26 14.12
C LYS A 213 11.82 18.46 14.53
N GLY A 214 11.57 19.35 15.48
CA GLY A 214 10.22 19.67 15.97
C GLY A 214 9.73 18.80 17.12
N GLU A 215 10.59 17.98 17.75
CA GLU A 215 10.25 17.12 18.89
C GLU A 215 9.55 17.90 20.02
N LYS A 216 10.10 19.08 20.41
CA LYS A 216 9.48 19.93 21.41
C LYS A 216 8.08 20.40 21.00
N LEU A 217 7.92 20.83 19.75
CA LEU A 217 6.63 21.28 19.22
C LEU A 217 5.59 20.16 19.28
N TRP A 218 5.97 18.94 18.87
CA TRP A 218 5.10 17.77 18.97
C TRP A 218 4.76 17.42 20.43
N GLY A 219 5.74 17.42 21.32
CA GLY A 219 5.52 17.17 22.75
C GLY A 219 4.57 18.19 23.40
N ASP A 220 4.70 19.47 23.05
CA ASP A 220 3.81 20.53 23.55
C ASP A 220 2.38 20.37 22.99
N ALA A 221 2.24 19.96 21.72
CA ALA A 221 0.95 19.63 21.12
C ALA A 221 0.27 18.44 21.82
N LEU A 222 1.02 17.37 22.08
CA LEU A 222 0.51 16.19 22.80
C LEU A 222 0.02 16.55 24.22
N ARG A 223 0.81 17.35 24.98
CA ARG A 223 0.39 17.82 26.31
C ARG A 223 -0.87 18.68 26.24
N THR A 224 -1.04 19.45 25.17
CA THR A 224 -2.27 20.23 24.96
C THR A 224 -3.46 19.29 24.65
N PHE A 225 -3.33 18.33 23.76
CA PHE A 225 -4.43 17.43 23.39
C PHE A 225 -4.87 16.52 24.54
N PHE A 226 -3.93 16.06 25.35
CA PHE A 226 -4.16 15.10 26.42
C PHE A 226 -4.05 15.72 27.85
N LEU A 227 -4.07 17.06 27.96
CA LEU A 227 -4.03 17.78 29.24
C LEU A 227 -2.83 17.41 30.13
N GLY A 228 -1.70 17.06 29.53
CA GLY A 228 -0.48 16.66 30.22
C GLY A 228 -0.53 15.28 30.90
N ASP A 229 -1.53 14.45 30.57
CA ASP A 229 -1.59 13.06 31.05
C ASP A 229 -0.55 12.20 30.33
N GLU A 230 0.63 12.06 30.92
CA GLU A 230 1.77 11.34 30.33
C GLU A 230 1.48 9.84 30.17
N GLU A 231 0.65 9.23 31.02
CA GLU A 231 0.25 7.82 30.92
C GLU A 231 -0.65 7.63 29.67
N LEU A 232 -1.59 8.54 29.45
CA LEU A 232 -2.45 8.53 28.27
C LEU A 232 -1.64 8.81 26.99
N ILE A 233 -0.73 9.80 27.00
CA ILE A 233 0.16 10.11 25.87
C ILE A 233 0.97 8.87 25.49
N LYS A 234 1.54 8.18 26.46
CA LYS A 234 2.31 6.97 26.24
C LYS A 234 1.47 5.82 25.69
N TYR A 235 0.25 5.68 26.18
CA TYR A 235 -0.70 4.70 25.67
C TYR A 235 -1.09 4.99 24.22
N VAL A 236 -1.39 6.23 23.89
CA VAL A 236 -1.73 6.67 22.54
C VAL A 236 -0.53 6.49 21.60
N GLN A 237 0.70 6.74 22.06
CA GLN A 237 1.93 6.45 21.30
C GLN A 237 2.00 4.99 20.89
N LYS A 238 1.70 4.06 21.77
CA LYS A 238 1.66 2.62 21.48
C LYS A 238 0.52 2.25 20.50
N ILE A 239 -0.65 2.88 20.65
CA ILE A 239 -1.77 2.70 19.70
C ILE A 239 -1.38 3.15 18.28
N VAL A 240 -0.77 4.33 18.14
CA VAL A 240 -0.30 4.81 16.83
C VAL A 240 0.90 3.98 16.35
N GLY A 241 1.72 3.47 17.26
CA GLY A 241 2.79 2.53 16.95
C GLY A 241 2.30 1.21 16.37
N LEU A 242 1.12 0.71 16.75
CA LEU A 242 0.46 -0.42 16.08
C LEU A 242 0.12 -0.11 14.63
N ALA A 243 -0.25 1.14 14.33
CA ALA A 243 -0.65 1.58 13.00
C ALA A 243 0.50 1.64 11.98
N VAL A 244 1.74 1.33 12.36
CA VAL A 244 2.86 1.15 11.39
C VAL A 244 3.26 -0.32 11.21
N VAL A 245 2.67 -1.23 11.99
CA VAL A 245 2.85 -2.67 11.82
C VAL A 245 1.82 -3.18 10.82
N GLY A 246 2.28 -3.88 9.80
CA GLY A 246 1.45 -4.33 8.66
C GLY A 246 0.59 -5.56 8.95
N LYS A 247 0.15 -5.74 10.20
CA LYS A 247 -0.71 -6.85 10.62
C LYS A 247 -1.54 -6.48 11.85
N VAL A 248 -2.75 -6.99 11.92
CA VAL A 248 -3.61 -6.81 13.09
C VAL A 248 -3.17 -7.75 14.20
N TYR A 249 -2.53 -7.21 15.24
CA TYR A 249 -2.19 -7.92 16.47
C TYR A 249 -3.16 -7.62 17.61
N VAL A 250 -3.83 -6.48 17.54
CA VAL A 250 -4.85 -6.06 18.49
C VAL A 250 -6.15 -5.81 17.74
N GLU A 251 -7.09 -6.71 17.90
CA GLU A 251 -8.42 -6.61 17.27
C GLU A 251 -9.25 -5.54 17.97
N ALA A 252 -9.08 -4.27 17.58
CA ALA A 252 -9.79 -3.17 18.21
C ALA A 252 -10.22 -2.06 17.24
N LEU A 253 -11.38 -1.47 17.53
CA LEU A 253 -11.79 -0.17 17.03
C LEU A 253 -11.36 0.88 18.08
N ILE A 254 -10.48 1.77 17.67
CA ILE A 254 -10.03 2.90 18.49
C ILE A 254 -11.03 4.04 18.30
N ILE A 255 -11.74 4.41 19.35
CA ILE A 255 -12.71 5.51 19.31
C ILE A 255 -12.09 6.72 20.02
N ALA A 256 -11.66 7.71 19.24
CA ALA A 256 -11.23 8.98 19.76
C ALA A 256 -12.47 9.87 19.97
N TYR A 257 -12.85 10.06 21.23
CA TYR A 257 -14.10 10.72 21.62
C TYR A 257 -13.87 12.03 22.38
N GLY A 258 -14.72 13.00 22.15
CA GLY A 258 -14.78 14.28 22.91
C GLY A 258 -15.59 15.35 22.19
N GLU A 259 -16.04 16.36 22.98
CA GLU A 259 -16.97 17.42 22.57
C GLU A 259 -16.28 18.44 21.69
N GLY A 260 -16.06 18.59 20.58
CA GLY A 260 -15.47 19.63 19.72
C GLY A 260 -14.29 20.45 20.31
N SER A 261 -13.52 21.08 19.45
CA SER A 261 -12.39 21.97 19.81
C SER A 261 -11.37 21.36 20.80
N ASN A 262 -11.05 20.09 20.66
CA ASN A 262 -10.18 19.32 21.57
C ASN A 262 -8.96 18.70 20.89
N GLY A 263 -8.74 19.00 19.61
CA GLY A 263 -7.57 18.53 18.86
C GLY A 263 -7.66 17.11 18.29
N LYS A 264 -8.77 16.37 18.43
CA LYS A 264 -8.95 15.01 17.84
C LYS A 264 -8.61 14.95 16.37
N SER A 265 -9.30 15.76 15.57
CA SER A 265 -9.10 15.78 14.11
C SER A 265 -7.70 16.24 13.73
N THR A 266 -7.17 17.25 14.44
CA THR A 266 -5.79 17.73 14.24
C THR A 266 -4.77 16.60 14.46
N PHE A 267 -4.91 15.88 15.58
CA PHE A 267 -4.02 14.76 15.93
C PHE A 267 -4.07 13.66 14.86
N TRP A 268 -5.25 13.14 14.55
CA TRP A 268 -5.37 12.04 13.59
C TRP A 268 -5.04 12.43 12.15
N ASN A 269 -5.36 13.68 11.76
CA ASN A 269 -5.01 14.17 10.42
C ASN A 269 -3.50 14.34 10.23
N VAL A 270 -2.78 14.85 11.23
CA VAL A 270 -1.31 14.96 11.11
C VAL A 270 -0.64 13.58 11.13
N VAL A 271 -1.11 12.64 11.95
CA VAL A 271 -0.62 11.25 11.96
C VAL A 271 -0.87 10.59 10.60
N ALA A 272 -2.09 10.72 10.06
CA ALA A 272 -2.42 10.18 8.74
C ALA A 272 -1.54 10.77 7.64
N ARG A 273 -1.31 12.08 7.66
CA ARG A 273 -0.46 12.77 6.70
C ARG A 273 1.00 12.30 6.76
N VAL A 274 1.55 12.14 7.97
CA VAL A 274 2.91 11.60 8.18
C VAL A 274 3.03 10.17 7.65
N LEU A 275 2.03 9.34 7.90
CA LEU A 275 2.01 7.95 7.41
C LEU A 275 1.81 7.86 5.89
N GLY A 276 1.43 8.94 5.22
CA GLY A 276 1.33 9.00 3.77
C GLY A 276 0.42 7.93 3.18
N SER A 277 0.91 7.16 2.22
CA SER A 277 0.09 6.13 1.57
C SER A 277 -0.24 4.91 2.45
N TYR A 278 0.37 4.78 3.63
CA TYR A 278 -0.03 3.79 4.64
C TYR A 278 -1.34 4.15 5.34
N SER A 279 -1.76 5.40 5.32
CA SER A 279 -3.05 5.83 5.85
C SER A 279 -4.15 5.83 4.79
N GLY A 280 -5.38 5.72 5.22
CA GLY A 280 -6.56 5.83 4.36
C GLY A 280 -7.80 6.22 5.15
N ASN A 281 -8.81 6.69 4.45
CA ASN A 281 -10.10 7.03 5.02
C ASN A 281 -11.15 6.02 4.57
N ILE A 282 -12.06 5.71 5.47
CA ILE A 282 -13.31 5.00 5.17
C ILE A 282 -14.49 5.83 5.66
N SER A 283 -15.63 5.64 5.04
CA SER A 283 -16.83 6.31 5.54
C SER A 283 -17.28 5.72 6.86
N ALA A 284 -17.64 6.57 7.80
CA ALA A 284 -18.18 6.18 9.09
C ALA A 284 -19.48 5.36 8.96
N ASP A 285 -20.25 5.54 7.88
CA ASP A 285 -21.46 4.71 7.60
C ASP A 285 -21.14 3.22 7.55
N MET A 286 -19.93 2.83 7.13
CA MET A 286 -19.55 1.40 7.12
C MET A 286 -19.58 0.78 8.52
N LEU A 287 -19.39 1.61 9.54
CA LEU A 287 -19.39 1.20 10.95
C LEU A 287 -20.78 1.24 11.56
N THR A 288 -21.81 1.67 10.82
CA THR A 288 -23.18 1.87 11.31
C THR A 288 -24.19 0.93 10.68
N VAL A 289 -25.29 0.69 11.40
CA VAL A 289 -26.43 -0.06 10.87
C VAL A 289 -27.15 0.78 9.83
N GLY A 290 -27.51 0.17 8.69
CA GLY A 290 -28.25 0.83 7.62
C GLY A 290 -27.40 1.34 6.46
N CYS A 291 -26.11 1.11 6.46
CA CYS A 291 -25.27 1.38 5.28
C CYS A 291 -25.80 0.58 4.07
N ARG A 292 -26.34 1.29 3.07
CA ARG A 292 -26.94 0.68 1.86
C ARG A 292 -26.05 0.74 0.63
N ARG A 293 -24.92 1.44 0.71
CA ARG A 293 -24.02 1.61 -0.42
C ARG A 293 -23.09 0.41 -0.62
N ASN A 294 -22.59 0.27 -1.83
CA ASN A 294 -21.55 -0.70 -2.11
C ASN A 294 -20.22 -0.24 -1.51
N VAL A 295 -19.75 -0.92 -0.48
CA VAL A 295 -18.50 -0.62 0.23
C VAL A 295 -17.28 -1.36 -0.33
N LYS A 296 -17.46 -2.30 -1.25
CA LYS A 296 -16.36 -3.11 -1.81
C LYS A 296 -15.21 -2.30 -2.41
N PRO A 297 -15.45 -1.17 -3.12
CA PRO A 297 -14.36 -0.33 -3.62
C PRO A 297 -13.53 0.31 -2.50
N GLU A 298 -14.15 0.77 -1.40
CA GLU A 298 -13.42 1.33 -0.25
C GLU A 298 -12.59 0.25 0.45
N LEU A 299 -13.13 -0.96 0.57
CA LEU A 299 -12.39 -2.11 1.10
C LEU A 299 -11.21 -2.48 0.19
N ALA A 300 -11.35 -2.34 -1.12
CA ALA A 300 -10.24 -2.56 -2.05
C ALA A 300 -9.10 -1.54 -1.88
N GLU A 301 -9.43 -0.28 -1.59
CA GLU A 301 -8.46 0.77 -1.29
C GLU A 301 -7.79 0.59 0.09
N ALA A 302 -8.43 -0.14 1.00
CA ALA A 302 -7.89 -0.42 2.33
C ALA A 302 -6.75 -1.45 2.32
N LYS A 303 -6.55 -2.19 1.22
CA LYS A 303 -5.46 -3.17 1.10
C LYS A 303 -4.08 -2.51 1.28
N GLY A 304 -3.25 -3.08 2.15
CA GLY A 304 -1.91 -2.56 2.47
C GLY A 304 -1.90 -1.28 3.31
N LYS A 305 -3.07 -0.72 3.62
CA LYS A 305 -3.16 0.38 4.60
C LYS A 305 -2.87 -0.14 6.00
N ARG A 306 -2.21 0.68 6.81
CA ARG A 306 -1.87 0.38 8.21
C ARG A 306 -2.65 1.22 9.20
N LEU A 307 -3.22 2.34 8.75
CA LEU A 307 -4.14 3.18 9.50
C LEU A 307 -5.37 3.46 8.65
N LEU A 308 -6.55 3.08 9.11
CA LEU A 308 -7.82 3.49 8.53
C LEU A 308 -8.58 4.40 9.47
N ILE A 309 -9.03 5.53 8.98
CA ILE A 309 -9.75 6.53 9.74
C ILE A 309 -11.17 6.64 9.22
N ALA A 310 -12.13 6.48 10.13
CA ALA A 310 -13.52 6.88 9.95
C ALA A 310 -13.76 8.18 10.74
N ALA A 311 -14.39 9.15 10.12
CA ALA A 311 -14.59 10.47 10.72
C ALA A 311 -16.06 10.75 10.90
N GLU A 312 -16.38 11.24 12.10
CA GLU A 312 -17.66 11.84 12.50
C GLU A 312 -18.90 10.99 12.24
N LEU A 313 -19.57 10.65 13.32
CA LEU A 313 -20.90 10.05 13.29
C LEU A 313 -21.93 11.06 13.74
N GLU A 314 -23.12 11.00 13.14
CA GLU A 314 -24.28 11.72 13.62
C GLU A 314 -24.72 11.16 14.99
N GLU A 315 -25.38 12.00 15.77
CA GLU A 315 -25.94 11.60 17.06
C GLU A 315 -26.99 10.48 16.89
N GLY A 316 -26.98 9.55 17.82
CA GLY A 316 -27.94 8.45 17.84
C GLY A 316 -27.66 7.31 16.87
N MET A 317 -26.62 7.39 16.06
CA MET A 317 -26.24 6.29 15.13
C MET A 317 -25.89 5.01 15.89
N ARG A 318 -26.28 3.87 15.31
CA ARG A 318 -26.04 2.53 15.90
C ARG A 318 -24.87 1.85 15.21
N MET A 319 -23.99 1.30 16.02
CA MET A 319 -22.82 0.54 15.54
C MET A 319 -23.27 -0.77 14.85
N ASN A 320 -22.72 -1.02 13.67
CA ASN A 320 -22.77 -2.34 13.05
C ASN A 320 -21.62 -3.20 13.59
N THR A 321 -21.91 -3.94 14.64
CA THR A 321 -20.91 -4.75 15.35
C THR A 321 -20.31 -5.86 14.48
N SER A 322 -21.04 -6.36 13.48
CA SER A 322 -20.52 -7.34 12.52
C SER A 322 -19.44 -6.73 11.61
N ASN A 323 -19.73 -5.57 11.03
CA ASN A 323 -18.74 -4.88 10.19
C ASN A 323 -17.52 -4.45 10.99
N VAL A 324 -17.71 -3.95 12.21
CA VAL A 324 -16.58 -3.60 13.11
C VAL A 324 -15.74 -4.83 13.42
N LYS A 325 -16.37 -5.94 13.78
CA LYS A 325 -15.65 -7.21 14.03
C LYS A 325 -14.83 -7.63 12.79
N GLN A 326 -15.42 -7.59 11.60
CA GLN A 326 -14.75 -7.96 10.36
C GLN A 326 -13.56 -7.04 10.05
N LEU A 327 -13.75 -5.72 10.14
CA LEU A 327 -12.70 -4.73 9.83
C LEU A 327 -11.54 -4.72 10.82
N CYS A 328 -11.76 -5.16 12.07
CA CYS A 328 -10.74 -5.23 13.12
C CYS A 328 -10.15 -6.65 13.29
N SER A 329 -10.61 -7.66 12.51
CA SER A 329 -10.18 -9.05 12.66
C SER A 329 -8.99 -9.40 11.76
N THR A 330 -8.52 -10.62 11.92
CA THR A 330 -7.54 -11.26 11.03
C THR A 330 -8.21 -12.13 9.96
N ASP A 331 -9.53 -12.04 9.81
CA ASP A 331 -10.29 -12.77 8.79
C ASP A 331 -10.13 -12.08 7.43
N GLU A 332 -10.19 -12.88 6.36
CA GLU A 332 -10.12 -12.35 5.01
C GLU A 332 -11.32 -11.45 4.68
N ILE A 333 -11.02 -10.33 4.05
CA ILE A 333 -12.01 -9.41 3.49
C ILE A 333 -12.05 -9.57 1.98
N PHE A 334 -13.26 -9.77 1.46
CA PHE A 334 -13.53 -9.77 0.02
C PHE A 334 -13.74 -8.34 -0.48
N ALA A 335 -12.96 -7.95 -1.48
CA ALA A 335 -12.95 -6.61 -2.04
C ALA A 335 -12.90 -6.63 -3.57
N GLU A 336 -13.36 -5.55 -4.19
CA GLU A 336 -13.43 -5.44 -5.64
C GLU A 336 -13.27 -3.98 -6.07
N LYS A 337 -12.26 -3.69 -6.89
CA LYS A 337 -12.17 -2.43 -7.61
C LYS A 337 -13.13 -2.44 -8.80
N LYS A 338 -13.71 -1.28 -9.12
CA LYS A 338 -14.60 -1.16 -10.27
C LYS A 338 -13.91 -1.61 -11.55
N PHE A 339 -14.54 -2.55 -12.29
CA PHE A 339 -14.02 -3.14 -13.53
C PHE A 339 -12.72 -3.93 -13.40
N LYS A 340 -12.37 -4.41 -12.22
CA LYS A 340 -11.22 -5.30 -11.96
C LYS A 340 -11.68 -6.63 -11.39
N SER A 341 -10.81 -7.63 -11.43
CA SER A 341 -11.08 -8.90 -10.77
C SER A 341 -11.18 -8.73 -9.25
N PRO A 342 -12.16 -9.38 -8.61
CA PRO A 342 -12.25 -9.37 -7.15
C PRO A 342 -11.07 -10.11 -6.53
N PHE A 343 -10.76 -9.79 -5.29
CA PHE A 343 -9.69 -10.43 -4.53
C PHE A 343 -10.00 -10.43 -3.03
N SER A 344 -9.35 -11.32 -2.29
CA SER A 344 -9.39 -11.33 -0.83
C SER A 344 -8.06 -10.89 -0.27
N TYR A 345 -8.09 -10.27 0.91
CA TYR A 345 -6.89 -9.93 1.67
C TYR A 345 -7.18 -9.93 3.17
N VAL A 346 -6.16 -10.17 3.97
CA VAL A 346 -6.24 -10.04 5.43
C VAL A 346 -6.00 -8.58 5.82
N PRO A 347 -6.81 -7.97 6.69
CA PRO A 347 -6.60 -6.62 7.18
C PRO A 347 -5.19 -6.42 7.79
N SER A 348 -4.59 -5.30 7.49
CA SER A 348 -3.27 -4.91 8.00
C SER A 348 -3.30 -3.60 8.78
N HIS A 349 -4.49 -3.10 9.11
CA HIS A 349 -4.69 -1.75 9.61
C HIS A 349 -5.18 -1.71 11.05
N THR A 350 -4.80 -0.66 11.75
CA THR A 350 -5.48 -0.18 12.95
C THR A 350 -6.66 0.69 12.52
N LEU A 351 -7.86 0.35 12.99
CA LEU A 351 -9.10 1.08 12.67
C LEU A 351 -9.38 2.13 13.73
N VAL A 352 -9.56 3.36 13.30
CA VAL A 352 -9.84 4.51 14.15
C VAL A 352 -11.15 5.17 13.74
N LEU A 353 -11.98 5.50 14.72
CA LEU A 353 -13.14 6.38 14.59
C LEU A 353 -12.92 7.60 15.47
N TYR A 354 -12.82 8.80 14.91
CA TYR A 354 -12.90 10.00 15.74
C TYR A 354 -14.29 10.65 15.60
N THR A 355 -14.91 10.94 16.73
CA THR A 355 -16.29 11.41 16.75
C THR A 355 -16.60 12.27 17.98
N ASN A 356 -17.63 13.12 17.84
CA ASN A 356 -18.22 13.84 18.97
C ASN A 356 -19.36 13.04 19.63
N HIS A 357 -19.87 12.01 18.95
CA HIS A 357 -20.99 11.20 19.44
C HIS A 357 -20.60 9.72 19.42
N LEU A 358 -20.66 9.09 20.57
CA LEU A 358 -20.42 7.65 20.69
C LEU A 358 -21.58 6.90 20.05
N PRO A 359 -21.33 5.95 19.11
CA PRO A 359 -22.41 5.19 18.49
C PRO A 359 -23.06 4.26 19.51
N LYS A 360 -24.38 4.09 19.42
CA LYS A 360 -25.09 3.14 20.27
C LYS A 360 -24.66 1.69 19.96
N VAL A 361 -24.19 0.97 20.97
CA VAL A 361 -23.79 -0.42 20.84
C VAL A 361 -24.96 -1.31 21.16
N GLY A 362 -25.44 -2.05 20.15
CA GLY A 362 -26.59 -2.92 20.30
C GLY A 362 -26.31 -4.27 20.94
N ALA A 363 -25.05 -4.67 21.02
CA ALA A 363 -24.66 -5.98 21.51
C ALA A 363 -24.28 -5.93 22.99
N ILE A 364 -24.79 -6.92 23.73
CA ILE A 364 -24.39 -7.14 25.13
C ILE A 364 -23.16 -8.05 25.20
N ASP A 365 -22.77 -8.66 24.07
CA ASP A 365 -21.70 -9.65 24.03
C ASP A 365 -20.31 -9.08 24.37
N ASN A 366 -19.56 -9.79 25.19
CA ASN A 366 -18.20 -9.43 25.56
C ASN A 366 -17.25 -9.38 24.34
N GLY A 367 -17.58 -10.09 23.28
CA GLY A 367 -16.80 -10.10 22.02
C GLY A 367 -16.76 -8.73 21.33
N THR A 368 -17.85 -7.96 21.38
CA THR A 368 -17.88 -6.58 20.88
C THR A 368 -17.14 -5.65 21.83
N TRP A 369 -17.46 -5.67 23.12
CA TRP A 369 -16.92 -4.73 24.10
C TRP A 369 -15.39 -4.83 24.26
N ARG A 370 -14.82 -6.03 24.19
CA ARG A 370 -13.35 -6.21 24.25
C ARG A 370 -12.60 -5.51 23.11
N ARG A 371 -13.27 -5.31 21.98
CA ARG A 371 -12.71 -4.68 20.78
C ARG A 371 -12.86 -3.15 20.78
N LEU A 372 -13.56 -2.56 21.73
CA LEU A 372 -13.72 -1.11 21.81
C LEU A 372 -12.68 -0.51 22.76
N ILE A 373 -11.90 0.43 22.23
CA ILE A 373 -10.95 1.22 23.02
C ILE A 373 -11.35 2.68 22.86
N VAL A 374 -11.79 3.31 23.95
CA VAL A 374 -12.18 4.72 23.95
C VAL A 374 -11.03 5.56 24.46
N ILE A 375 -10.54 6.47 23.63
CA ILE A 375 -9.50 7.45 23.97
C ILE A 375 -10.21 8.79 24.16
N PRO A 376 -10.32 9.32 25.41
CA PRO A 376 -10.98 10.57 25.66
C PRO A 376 -10.08 11.76 25.28
N PHE A 377 -10.63 12.70 24.50
CA PHE A 377 -10.03 13.99 24.20
C PHE A 377 -10.80 15.07 24.98
N ASN A 378 -10.38 15.31 26.21
CA ASN A 378 -11.06 16.22 27.15
C ASN A 378 -10.54 17.65 27.09
N ALA A 379 -9.56 17.96 26.25
CA ALA A 379 -9.06 19.31 26.10
C ALA A 379 -10.14 20.25 25.53
N GLN A 380 -10.08 21.51 25.95
CA GLN A 380 -10.87 22.61 25.39
C GLN A 380 -9.91 23.67 24.85
N ILE A 381 -9.65 23.62 23.57
CA ILE A 381 -8.72 24.51 22.87
C ILE A 381 -9.47 25.75 22.42
N LYS A 382 -9.23 26.89 23.07
CA LYS A 382 -9.95 28.17 22.81
C LYS A 382 -8.95 29.33 22.73
N GLY A 383 -9.38 30.40 22.07
CA GLY A 383 -8.62 31.67 22.02
C GLY A 383 -7.30 31.51 21.29
N LYS A 384 -6.20 31.94 21.93
CA LYS A 384 -4.85 31.86 21.29
C LYS A 384 -4.33 30.45 21.07
N GLY A 385 -4.92 29.43 21.68
CA GLY A 385 -4.60 28.02 21.44
C GLY A 385 -5.30 27.44 20.21
N ASP A 386 -6.32 28.12 19.68
CA ASP A 386 -7.03 27.71 18.46
C ASP A 386 -6.25 28.17 17.22
N ILE A 387 -5.30 27.38 16.79
CA ILE A 387 -4.46 27.64 15.63
C ILE A 387 -5.13 27.02 14.40
N LYS A 388 -5.48 27.86 13.42
CA LYS A 388 -6.05 27.39 12.15
C LYS A 388 -5.02 26.58 11.37
N ASN A 389 -5.47 25.52 10.73
CA ASN A 389 -4.63 24.59 9.96
C ASN A 389 -3.45 24.01 10.78
N TYR A 390 -3.68 23.79 12.08
CA TYR A 390 -2.62 23.35 12.99
C TYR A 390 -2.04 21.98 12.59
N ALA A 391 -2.81 21.10 11.99
CA ALA A 391 -2.30 19.84 11.45
C ALA A 391 -1.25 20.04 10.33
N ASP A 392 -1.46 21.03 9.44
CA ASP A 392 -0.49 21.38 8.41
C ASP A 392 0.78 21.97 9.02
N TYR A 393 0.61 22.89 9.98
CA TYR A 393 1.73 23.48 10.70
C TYR A 393 2.58 22.43 11.43
N LEU A 394 1.95 21.48 12.13
CA LEU A 394 2.63 20.38 12.81
C LEU A 394 3.36 19.48 11.80
N TYR A 395 2.75 19.16 10.68
CA TYR A 395 3.37 18.35 9.64
C TYR A 395 4.64 19.03 9.08
N GLU A 396 4.57 20.29 8.74
CA GLU A 396 5.69 21.04 8.13
C GLU A 396 6.85 21.26 9.10
N ASN A 397 6.55 21.46 10.39
CA ASN A 397 7.55 21.83 11.39
C ASN A 397 7.98 20.69 12.32
N ALA A 398 7.21 19.60 12.41
CA ALA A 398 7.46 18.47 13.31
C ALA A 398 7.18 17.10 12.68
N GLY A 399 6.87 17.02 11.37
CA GLY A 399 6.45 15.75 10.74
C GLY A 399 7.44 14.62 10.95
N GLY A 400 8.75 14.90 10.81
CA GLY A 400 9.79 13.90 11.06
C GLY A 400 9.84 13.44 12.53
N ALA A 401 9.65 14.37 13.49
CA ALA A 401 9.59 14.04 14.90
C ALA A 401 8.32 13.24 15.27
N ILE A 402 7.21 13.52 14.57
CA ILE A 402 5.99 12.72 14.72
C ILE A 402 6.23 11.29 14.25
N LEU A 403 6.90 11.10 13.11
CA LEU A 403 7.24 9.75 12.62
C LEU A 403 8.20 9.03 13.58
N GLU A 404 9.21 9.71 14.10
CA GLU A 404 10.14 9.15 15.11
C GLU A 404 9.40 8.74 16.39
N TRP A 405 8.45 9.56 16.85
CA TRP A 405 7.59 9.25 17.99
C TRP A 405 6.72 8.02 17.73
N ILE A 406 6.20 7.85 16.50
CA ILE A 406 5.43 6.68 16.07
C ILE A 406 6.32 5.43 16.07
N LEU A 407 7.53 5.53 15.49
CA LEU A 407 8.50 4.42 15.45
C LEU A 407 8.90 3.97 16.87
N THR A 408 9.11 4.92 17.78
CA THR A 408 9.35 4.62 19.20
C THR A 408 8.19 3.85 19.80
N GLY A 409 6.95 4.27 19.55
CA GLY A 409 5.75 3.55 19.98
C GLY A 409 5.64 2.15 19.38
N SER A 410 6.02 1.97 18.11
CA SER A 410 6.00 0.67 17.46
C SER A 410 7.02 -0.29 18.08
N LYS A 411 8.23 0.19 18.37
CA LYS A 411 9.25 -0.60 19.04
C LYS A 411 8.77 -1.10 20.39
N GLU A 412 8.22 -0.21 21.21
CA GLU A 412 7.72 -0.57 22.55
C GLU A 412 6.57 -1.58 22.51
N VAL A 413 5.64 -1.46 21.58
CA VAL A 413 4.52 -2.40 21.47
C VAL A 413 4.98 -3.77 20.95
N ILE A 414 5.98 -3.82 20.07
CA ILE A 414 6.61 -5.06 19.61
C ILE A 414 7.35 -5.74 20.76
N GLU A 415 8.17 -5.00 21.52
CA GLU A 415 8.89 -5.51 22.70
C GLU A 415 7.93 -6.02 23.78
N ALA A 416 6.76 -5.38 23.95
CA ALA A 416 5.70 -5.82 24.84
C ALA A 416 4.86 -7.00 24.28
N ASN A 417 5.27 -7.59 23.15
CA ASN A 417 4.52 -8.64 22.45
C ASN A 417 3.05 -8.25 22.22
N PHE A 418 2.84 -7.00 21.76
CA PHE A 418 1.54 -6.39 21.44
C PHE A 418 0.54 -6.32 22.60
N LYS A 419 1.02 -6.42 23.84
CA LYS A 419 0.19 -6.23 25.02
C LYS A 419 0.04 -4.75 25.32
N LEU A 420 -1.20 -4.29 25.39
CA LEU A 420 -1.55 -2.91 25.72
C LEU A 420 -2.22 -2.85 27.08
N GLU A 421 -1.53 -2.30 28.06
CA GLU A 421 -2.11 -1.99 29.38
C GLU A 421 -2.87 -0.68 29.29
N LYS A 422 -4.19 -0.75 29.45
CA LYS A 422 -5.07 0.42 29.37
C LYS A 422 -4.89 1.29 30.61
N PRO A 423 -4.59 2.60 30.50
CA PRO A 423 -4.58 3.51 31.64
C PRO A 423 -5.98 3.64 32.26
N LYS A 424 -6.01 4.15 33.50
CA LYS A 424 -7.25 4.29 34.24
C LYS A 424 -8.29 5.11 33.49
N VAL A 425 -7.89 6.25 32.91
CA VAL A 425 -8.78 7.14 32.14
C VAL A 425 -9.44 6.43 30.96
N VAL A 426 -8.75 5.52 30.28
CA VAL A 426 -9.29 4.71 29.18
C VAL A 426 -10.25 3.64 29.70
N LYS A 427 -9.92 2.97 30.82
CA LYS A 427 -10.79 1.99 31.48
C LYS A 427 -12.11 2.65 31.93
N ASP A 428 -12.02 3.82 32.56
CA ASP A 428 -13.18 4.57 33.05
C ASP A 428 -14.07 5.04 31.87
N ALA A 429 -13.45 5.51 30.76
CA ALA A 429 -14.18 5.90 29.56
C ALA A 429 -14.94 4.69 28.94
N ILE A 430 -14.31 3.53 28.87
CA ILE A 430 -14.96 2.31 28.35
C ILE A 430 -16.09 1.86 29.28
N LYS A 431 -15.87 1.92 30.61
CA LYS A 431 -16.87 1.58 31.62
C LYS A 431 -18.10 2.45 31.49
N LYS A 432 -17.89 3.79 31.46
CA LYS A 432 -18.98 4.75 31.27
C LYS A 432 -19.73 4.49 29.96
N TYR A 433 -19.01 4.29 28.85
CA TYR A 433 -19.64 3.99 27.57
C TYR A 433 -20.48 2.72 27.60
N LYS A 434 -20.04 1.70 28.36
CA LYS A 434 -20.80 0.45 28.56
C LYS A 434 -22.06 0.70 29.41
N GLU A 435 -21.95 1.49 30.47
CA GLU A 435 -23.09 1.90 31.33
C GLU A 435 -24.10 2.69 30.53
N ASP A 436 -23.69 3.69 29.75
CA ASP A 436 -24.56 4.50 28.88
C ASP A 436 -25.27 3.67 27.77
N ASN A 437 -24.85 2.45 27.52
CA ASN A 437 -25.47 1.52 26.57
C ASN A 437 -26.20 0.34 27.24
N ASN A 438 -26.38 0.38 28.57
CA ASN A 438 -27.07 -0.67 29.33
C ASN A 438 -28.62 -0.49 29.29
N TRP A 439 -29.14 -0.55 28.07
CA TRP A 439 -30.58 -0.38 27.81
C TRP A 439 -31.47 -1.32 28.61
N LEU A 440 -30.98 -2.49 28.98
CA LEU A 440 -31.74 -3.46 29.78
C LEU A 440 -31.76 -3.05 31.26
N GLY A 441 -30.62 -2.58 31.77
CA GLY A 441 -30.51 -2.08 33.14
C GLY A 441 -31.46 -0.91 33.39
N GLU A 442 -31.49 0.07 32.48
CA GLU A 442 -32.41 1.22 32.55
C GLU A 442 -33.89 0.76 32.61
N PHE A 443 -34.28 -0.21 31.74
CA PHE A 443 -35.63 -0.78 31.78
C PHE A 443 -35.92 -1.49 33.08
N LEU A 444 -35.00 -2.32 33.57
CA LEU A 444 -35.17 -3.07 34.81
C LEU A 444 -35.27 -2.15 36.03
N GLU A 445 -34.44 -1.09 36.11
CA GLU A 445 -34.46 -0.12 37.20
C GLU A 445 -35.74 0.73 37.20
N GLU A 446 -36.24 1.16 36.04
CA GLU A 446 -37.39 2.03 35.95
C GLU A 446 -38.75 1.31 36.00
N CYS A 447 -38.79 0.07 35.45
CA CYS A 447 -40.06 -0.63 35.21
C CYS A 447 -40.24 -1.96 35.94
N CYS A 448 -39.19 -2.43 36.66
CA CYS A 448 -39.27 -3.75 37.28
C CYS A 448 -38.83 -3.71 38.75
N GLU A 449 -39.53 -4.51 39.58
CA GLU A 449 -39.05 -4.92 40.88
C GLU A 449 -38.39 -6.28 40.76
N ILE A 450 -37.15 -6.40 41.24
CA ILE A 450 -36.36 -7.65 41.10
C ILE A 450 -36.23 -8.30 42.50
N ASP A 451 -36.87 -9.47 42.65
CA ASP A 451 -36.73 -10.31 43.81
C ASP A 451 -36.79 -11.78 43.39
N ILE A 452 -36.12 -12.65 44.16
CA ILE A 452 -36.05 -14.09 43.85
C ILE A 452 -37.41 -14.77 43.91
N SER A 453 -38.36 -14.20 44.63
CA SER A 453 -39.73 -14.69 44.81
C SER A 453 -40.68 -14.17 43.71
N TYR A 454 -40.27 -13.21 42.91
CA TYR A 454 -41.15 -12.61 41.91
C TYR A 454 -41.05 -13.35 40.57
N THR A 455 -42.21 -13.52 39.93
CA THR A 455 -42.31 -14.09 38.59
C THR A 455 -43.24 -13.25 37.72
N GLU A 456 -42.88 -13.04 36.47
CA GLU A 456 -43.72 -12.40 35.50
C GLU A 456 -43.79 -13.18 34.20
N LYS A 457 -44.91 -13.08 33.51
CA LYS A 457 -45.08 -13.70 32.18
C LYS A 457 -44.18 -13.01 31.19
N SER A 458 -43.39 -13.79 30.44
CA SER A 458 -42.44 -13.28 29.47
C SER A 458 -43.07 -12.32 28.46
N GLY A 459 -44.30 -12.59 27.99
CA GLY A 459 -45.02 -11.73 27.06
C GLY A 459 -45.41 -10.37 27.65
N LEU A 460 -45.78 -10.32 28.96
CA LEU A 460 -46.06 -9.04 29.63
C LEU A 460 -44.80 -8.23 29.82
N LEU A 461 -43.72 -8.86 30.28
CA LEU A 461 -42.43 -8.22 30.47
C LEU A 461 -41.93 -7.58 29.14
N TYR A 462 -42.07 -8.29 28.03
CA TYR A 462 -41.69 -7.73 26.72
C TYR A 462 -42.65 -6.61 26.27
N SER A 463 -43.93 -6.67 26.61
CA SER A 463 -44.90 -5.60 26.30
C SER A 463 -44.56 -4.30 27.07
N GLU A 464 -44.17 -4.42 28.34
CA GLU A 464 -43.70 -3.28 29.15
C GLU A 464 -42.39 -2.74 28.63
N TYR A 465 -41.43 -3.58 28.24
CA TYR A 465 -40.23 -3.14 27.56
C TYR A 465 -40.55 -2.34 26.28
N ARG A 466 -41.49 -2.77 25.47
CA ARG A 466 -41.93 -2.03 24.28
C ARG A 466 -42.54 -0.66 24.66
N ALA A 467 -43.35 -0.63 25.70
CA ALA A 467 -43.96 0.63 26.18
C ALA A 467 -42.90 1.59 26.71
N PHE A 468 -41.91 1.08 27.46
CA PHE A 468 -40.73 1.82 27.89
C PHE A 468 -39.96 2.41 26.71
N CYS A 469 -39.64 1.61 25.70
CA CYS A 469 -38.95 2.09 24.51
C CYS A 469 -39.74 3.17 23.75
N MET A 470 -41.08 3.04 23.67
CA MET A 470 -41.92 4.06 23.03
C MET A 470 -41.94 5.38 23.82
N ARG A 471 -41.95 5.29 25.16
CA ARG A 471 -41.95 6.45 26.05
C ARG A 471 -40.63 7.20 26.04
N THR A 472 -39.51 6.46 26.03
CA THR A 472 -38.18 7.03 26.08
C THR A 472 -37.58 7.35 24.70
N GLY A 473 -38.25 6.98 23.59
CA GLY A 473 -37.68 7.06 22.25
C GLY A 473 -36.59 6.06 21.97
N ALA A 474 -36.42 5.04 22.86
CA ALA A 474 -35.40 4.02 22.71
C ALA A 474 -35.77 3.02 21.60
N PHE A 475 -34.75 2.40 21.02
CA PHE A 475 -34.96 1.36 20.01
C PHE A 475 -35.52 0.07 20.64
N THR A 476 -36.66 -0.38 20.15
CA THR A 476 -37.26 -1.63 20.56
C THR A 476 -36.52 -2.82 19.93
N ARG A 477 -35.93 -3.68 20.76
CA ARG A 477 -35.24 -4.88 20.30
C ARG A 477 -36.21 -6.00 19.99
N SER A 478 -35.76 -7.00 19.24
CA SER A 478 -36.57 -8.20 19.00
C SER A 478 -36.81 -8.96 20.31
N THR A 479 -37.87 -9.78 20.33
CA THR A 479 -38.16 -10.68 21.46
C THR A 479 -36.98 -11.59 21.79
N THR A 480 -36.32 -12.12 20.76
CA THR A 480 -35.15 -12.99 20.91
C THR A 480 -34.00 -12.26 21.59
N ASP A 481 -33.67 -11.06 21.16
CA ASP A 481 -32.58 -10.25 21.73
C ASP A 481 -32.88 -9.84 23.17
N PHE A 482 -34.16 -9.52 23.44
CA PHE A 482 -34.61 -9.14 24.78
C PHE A 482 -34.47 -10.28 25.76
N TYR A 483 -34.96 -11.48 25.40
CA TYR A 483 -34.86 -12.64 26.31
C TYR A 483 -33.45 -13.17 26.45
N ASN A 484 -32.65 -13.14 25.38
CA ASN A 484 -31.23 -13.50 25.51
C ASN A 484 -30.44 -12.54 26.41
N ALA A 485 -30.89 -11.31 26.56
CA ALA A 485 -30.24 -10.33 27.42
C ALA A 485 -30.65 -10.49 28.91
N LEU A 486 -31.82 -11.07 29.17
CA LEU A 486 -32.31 -11.36 30.53
C LEU A 486 -31.69 -12.61 31.13
N LEU A 487 -31.21 -13.56 30.31
CA LEU A 487 -30.51 -14.79 30.71
C LEU A 487 -29.05 -14.56 31.03
#